data_50e5197e956fd17065ec165dc08b8935
#
_entry.id   50e5197e956fd17065ec165dc08b8935
#
_cell.length_a   1.000
_cell.length_b   1.000
_cell.length_c   1.000
_cell.angle_alpha   90.00
_cell.angle_beta   90.00
_cell.angle_gamma   90.00
#
_symmetry.space_group_name_H-M   'P 1'
#
loop_
_entity.id
_entity.type
_entity.pdbx_description
1 polymer ?
#
loop_
_entity_poly.entity_id
_entity_poly.type
_entity_poly.pdbx_seq_one_letter_code
_entity_poly.pdbx_strand_id
1 'polypeptide(L)'
;MTNWKPPYTWGERLKYTLVPPSLYIRYRVAKERRHGEQEIHLLPYLSDPGRISLDVGAHKGVYSWALRHHSRRVYSFEPNPKIFPILKRIARGNIEASPVALSNETGTATFRVPRHRRGGFSNQGGSLSTVKVSGEHVGVEVETRRIDDLGLRDIGFIKIDVEGFEQEVLVGAADSIARDRPTMLIELEEAHTGVPIEDSLDAVLRLGYRGLFLRRGVLCPLDAFDGSRFHRNVKRREDYVFNFIFLPLV
;
A
#
# COMPACT_ATOMS: atom_id res chain seq x y z
N MET A 1 6.77 25.56 3.44
CA MET A 1 6.77 24.13 3.83
C MET A 1 6.83 24.04 5.33
N THR A 2 5.75 23.63 5.97
CA THR A 2 5.74 23.43 7.43
C THR A 2 6.52 22.15 7.73
N ASN A 3 7.70 22.30 8.35
CA ASN A 3 8.58 21.19 8.78
C ASN A 3 7.97 20.41 9.98
N TRP A 4 6.65 20.42 10.12
CA TRP A 4 5.97 19.78 11.21
C TRP A 4 5.96 18.26 11.01
N LYS A 5 6.42 17.53 12.04
CA LYS A 5 6.38 16.05 12.06
C LYS A 5 5.59 15.61 13.29
N PRO A 6 4.64 14.68 13.13
CA PRO A 6 3.93 14.13 14.28
C PRO A 6 4.90 13.53 15.29
N PRO A 7 4.84 13.91 16.57
CA PRO A 7 5.79 13.42 17.56
C PRO A 7 5.60 11.93 17.82
N TYR A 8 6.72 11.24 18.04
CA TYR A 8 6.70 9.88 18.59
C TYR A 8 6.31 9.90 20.07
N THR A 9 5.54 8.93 20.49
CA THR A 9 5.36 8.63 21.92
C THR A 9 6.69 8.19 22.56
N TRP A 10 6.78 8.26 23.87
CA TRP A 10 8.00 7.84 24.58
C TRP A 10 8.38 6.37 24.29
N GLY A 11 7.37 5.49 24.32
CA GLY A 11 7.58 4.07 23.98
C GLY A 11 8.01 3.84 22.52
N GLU A 12 7.51 4.63 21.57
CA GLU A 12 7.96 4.59 20.19
C GLU A 12 9.42 5.04 20.05
N ARG A 13 9.80 6.13 20.72
CA ARG A 13 11.20 6.62 20.75
C ARG A 13 12.13 5.53 21.28
N LEU A 14 11.83 4.97 22.44
CA LEU A 14 12.64 3.91 23.05
C LEU A 14 12.77 2.70 22.12
N LYS A 15 11.64 2.24 21.58
CA LYS A 15 11.60 1.11 20.65
C LYS A 15 12.47 1.34 19.39
N TYR A 16 12.30 2.48 18.74
CA TYR A 16 13.03 2.76 17.51
C TYR A 16 14.51 3.11 17.74
N THR A 17 14.90 3.46 18.96
CA THR A 17 16.29 3.70 19.32
C THR A 17 17.01 2.40 19.70
N LEU A 18 16.40 1.56 20.50
CA LEU A 18 17.04 0.37 21.08
C LEU A 18 16.97 -0.87 20.19
N VAL A 19 15.88 -1.01 19.38
CA VAL A 19 15.70 -2.20 18.55
C VAL A 19 16.40 -1.99 17.20
N PRO A 20 17.37 -2.87 16.82
CA PRO A 20 17.97 -2.83 15.50
C PRO A 20 16.93 -2.91 14.39
N PRO A 21 17.01 -2.07 13.33
CA PRO A 21 16.01 -2.04 12.26
C PRO A 21 15.75 -3.40 11.59
N SER A 22 16.81 -4.19 11.39
CA SER A 22 16.70 -5.54 10.81
C SER A 22 15.93 -6.51 11.71
N LEU A 23 16.13 -6.46 13.02
CA LEU A 23 15.39 -7.29 13.98
C LEU A 23 13.93 -6.84 14.04
N TYR A 24 13.70 -5.54 14.09
CA TYR A 24 12.37 -4.97 14.10
C TYR A 24 11.54 -5.42 12.89
N ILE A 25 12.09 -5.26 11.67
CA ILE A 25 11.33 -5.59 10.46
C ILE A 25 11.13 -7.10 10.29
N ARG A 26 12.12 -7.93 10.64
CA ARG A 26 11.96 -9.39 10.63
C ARG A 26 10.82 -9.84 11.56
N TYR A 27 10.76 -9.27 12.77
CA TYR A 27 9.64 -9.51 13.68
C TYR A 27 8.29 -9.08 13.08
N ARG A 28 8.25 -7.89 12.45
CA ARG A 28 7.02 -7.38 11.81
C ARG A 28 6.55 -8.28 10.67
N VAL A 29 7.44 -8.71 9.80
CA VAL A 29 7.13 -9.63 8.70
C VAL A 29 6.67 -11.00 9.24
N ALA A 30 7.34 -11.53 10.27
CA ALA A 30 6.93 -12.79 10.89
C ALA A 30 5.53 -12.69 11.54
N LYS A 31 5.22 -11.54 12.16
CA LYS A 31 3.90 -11.26 12.72
C LYS A 31 2.84 -11.16 11.62
N GLU A 32 3.15 -10.44 10.53
CA GLU A 32 2.25 -10.27 9.38
C GLU A 32 1.90 -11.62 8.76
N ARG A 33 2.90 -12.46 8.51
CA ARG A 33 2.72 -13.81 7.98
C ARG A 33 1.83 -14.71 8.85
N ARG A 34 1.81 -14.49 10.18
CA ARG A 34 1.01 -15.31 11.11
C ARG A 34 -0.40 -14.80 11.33
N HIS A 35 -0.58 -13.48 11.37
CA HIS A 35 -1.78 -12.85 11.90
C HIS A 35 -2.29 -11.68 11.06
N GLY A 36 -1.60 -11.35 9.98
CA GLY A 36 -1.95 -10.26 9.07
C GLY A 36 -2.50 -10.75 7.76
N GLU A 37 -2.17 -10.04 6.71
CA GLU A 37 -2.60 -10.30 5.34
C GLU A 37 -1.94 -11.56 4.80
N GLN A 38 -2.76 -12.52 4.39
CA GLN A 38 -2.27 -13.81 3.89
C GLN A 38 -1.62 -13.68 2.50
N GLU A 39 -1.92 -12.63 1.76
CA GLU A 39 -1.37 -12.30 0.44
C GLU A 39 0.16 -12.18 0.46
N ILE A 40 0.75 -11.84 1.60
CA ILE A 40 2.21 -11.81 1.77
C ILE A 40 2.90 -13.15 1.48
N HIS A 41 2.16 -14.26 1.61
CA HIS A 41 2.67 -15.60 1.27
C HIS A 41 2.70 -15.86 -0.23
N LEU A 42 1.94 -15.10 -1.01
CA LEU A 42 1.85 -15.24 -2.46
C LEU A 42 2.93 -14.44 -3.20
N LEU A 43 3.65 -13.54 -2.53
CA LEU A 43 4.66 -12.69 -3.16
C LEU A 43 5.69 -13.45 -4.01
N PRO A 44 6.18 -14.65 -3.62
CA PRO A 44 7.09 -15.43 -4.46
C PRO A 44 6.51 -15.84 -5.82
N TYR A 45 5.19 -15.85 -5.94
CA TYR A 45 4.47 -16.25 -7.16
C TYR A 45 3.93 -15.05 -7.94
N LEU A 46 3.79 -13.89 -7.26
CA LEU A 46 3.24 -12.67 -7.84
C LEU A 46 4.33 -11.72 -8.35
N SER A 47 5.55 -11.83 -7.85
CA SER A 47 6.70 -10.99 -8.23
C SER A 47 7.75 -11.78 -9.00
N ASP A 48 8.63 -11.08 -9.70
CA ASP A 48 9.68 -11.64 -10.56
C ASP A 48 11.06 -11.15 -10.07
N PRO A 49 11.99 -12.06 -9.70
CA PRO A 49 13.34 -11.69 -9.26
C PRO A 49 14.16 -10.91 -10.31
N GLY A 50 13.86 -11.06 -11.60
CA GLY A 50 14.49 -10.33 -12.69
C GLY A 50 13.95 -8.90 -12.87
N ARG A 51 12.78 -8.58 -12.32
CA ARG A 51 12.07 -7.31 -12.52
C ARG A 51 12.01 -6.48 -11.25
N ILE A 52 11.60 -5.22 -11.36
CA ILE A 52 11.43 -4.34 -10.20
C ILE A 52 10.01 -4.48 -9.61
N SER A 53 9.89 -4.20 -8.31
CA SER A 53 8.61 -4.11 -7.62
C SER A 53 8.40 -2.73 -7.01
N LEU A 54 7.16 -2.26 -7.01
CA LEU A 54 6.74 -1.05 -6.32
C LEU A 54 5.89 -1.41 -5.10
N ASP A 55 6.17 -0.76 -3.97
CA ASP A 55 5.38 -0.83 -2.74
C ASP A 55 4.85 0.57 -2.44
N VAL A 56 3.60 0.82 -2.86
CA VAL A 56 2.93 2.13 -2.80
C VAL A 56 2.06 2.18 -1.57
N GLY A 57 2.36 3.11 -0.65
CA GLY A 57 1.84 3.10 0.72
C GLY A 57 2.61 2.11 1.60
N ALA A 58 3.95 2.10 1.46
CA ALA A 58 4.82 1.09 2.06
C ALA A 58 4.79 1.05 3.60
N HIS A 59 4.21 2.07 4.25
CA HIS A 59 4.10 2.17 5.70
C HIS A 59 5.45 1.88 6.37
N LYS A 60 5.52 0.88 7.25
CA LYS A 60 6.78 0.48 7.93
C LYS A 60 7.59 -0.54 7.15
N GLY A 61 7.28 -0.77 5.87
CA GLY A 61 8.06 -1.56 4.93
C GLY A 61 7.95 -3.07 5.09
N VAL A 62 6.82 -3.60 5.57
CA VAL A 62 6.62 -5.04 5.72
C VAL A 62 6.62 -5.73 4.35
N TYR A 63 5.84 -5.22 3.41
CA TYR A 63 5.82 -5.71 2.04
C TYR A 63 7.14 -5.44 1.31
N SER A 64 7.72 -4.25 1.44
CA SER A 64 9.04 -3.94 0.88
C SER A 64 10.11 -4.95 1.31
N TRP A 65 10.13 -5.29 2.60
CA TRP A 65 11.09 -6.26 3.13
C TRP A 65 10.83 -7.68 2.66
N ALA A 66 9.59 -8.08 2.49
CA ALA A 66 9.23 -9.39 1.95
C ALA A 66 9.61 -9.50 0.46
N LEU A 67 9.29 -8.47 -0.34
CA LEU A 67 9.56 -8.38 -1.77
C LEU A 67 11.06 -8.40 -2.12
N ARG A 68 11.94 -7.95 -1.23
CA ARG A 68 13.38 -7.84 -1.53
C ARG A 68 14.04 -9.14 -1.99
N HIS A 69 13.48 -10.28 -1.63
CA HIS A 69 13.99 -11.60 -2.03
C HIS A 69 13.42 -12.12 -3.35
N HIS A 70 12.39 -11.41 -3.86
CA HIS A 70 11.59 -11.83 -5.01
C HIS A 70 11.56 -10.73 -6.09
N SER A 71 12.47 -9.76 -6.00
CA SER A 71 12.54 -8.62 -6.94
C SER A 71 13.98 -8.21 -7.13
N ARG A 72 14.33 -7.78 -8.34
CA ARG A 72 15.65 -7.18 -8.63
C ARG A 72 15.88 -5.93 -7.77
N ARG A 73 14.85 -5.09 -7.62
CA ARG A 73 14.81 -3.90 -6.79
C ARG A 73 13.39 -3.61 -6.31
N VAL A 74 13.26 -3.06 -5.12
CA VAL A 74 11.98 -2.64 -4.55
C VAL A 74 12.02 -1.13 -4.32
N TYR A 75 11.10 -0.41 -4.95
CA TYR A 75 10.87 1.02 -4.71
C TYR A 75 9.67 1.18 -3.78
N SER A 76 9.90 1.82 -2.65
CA SER A 76 8.92 1.92 -1.55
C SER A 76 8.56 3.39 -1.33
N PHE A 77 7.27 3.71 -1.40
CA PHE A 77 6.76 5.08 -1.29
C PHE A 77 5.88 5.22 -0.05
N GLU A 78 6.23 6.15 0.83
CA GLU A 78 5.49 6.42 2.08
C GLU A 78 5.54 7.91 2.40
N PRO A 79 4.45 8.66 2.19
CA PRO A 79 4.41 10.11 2.40
C PRO A 79 4.32 10.52 3.86
N ASN A 80 3.86 9.63 4.76
CA ASN A 80 3.64 9.98 6.17
C ASN A 80 4.96 10.36 6.86
N PRO A 81 5.15 11.63 7.28
CA PRO A 81 6.41 12.10 7.84
C PRO A 81 6.75 11.48 9.21
N LYS A 82 5.78 10.85 9.89
CA LYS A 82 6.00 10.08 11.11
C LYS A 82 6.52 8.68 10.79
N ILE A 83 6.07 8.08 9.70
CA ILE A 83 6.33 6.67 9.34
C ILE A 83 7.56 6.53 8.45
N PHE A 84 7.73 7.44 7.49
CA PHE A 84 8.84 7.39 6.54
C PHE A 84 10.23 7.23 7.19
N PRO A 85 10.59 7.90 8.31
CA PRO A 85 11.87 7.67 8.96
C PRO A 85 12.10 6.22 9.42
N ILE A 86 11.02 5.48 9.73
CA ILE A 86 11.10 4.06 10.10
C ILE A 86 11.39 3.23 8.85
N LEU A 87 10.62 3.47 7.76
CA LEU A 87 10.85 2.84 6.45
C LEU A 87 12.28 3.07 5.97
N LYS A 88 12.76 4.33 6.00
CA LYS A 88 14.11 4.69 5.57
C LYS A 88 15.22 3.93 6.34
N ARG A 89 15.01 3.65 7.62
CA ARG A 89 15.98 2.89 8.43
C ARG A 89 16.05 1.42 8.06
N ILE A 90 14.97 0.84 7.54
CA ILE A 90 14.92 -0.56 7.13
C ILE A 90 15.26 -0.74 5.64
N ALA A 91 15.11 0.29 4.83
CA ALA A 91 15.44 0.29 3.41
C ALA A 91 16.95 0.09 3.23
N ARG A 92 17.35 -1.15 2.89
CA ARG A 92 18.75 -1.58 2.71
C ARG A 92 18.83 -2.57 1.57
N GLY A 93 20.02 -2.72 1.01
CA GLY A 93 20.28 -3.62 -0.12
C GLY A 93 19.57 -3.13 -1.37
N ASN A 94 18.63 -3.91 -1.86
CA ASN A 94 17.85 -3.58 -3.06
C ASN A 94 16.52 -2.85 -2.78
N ILE A 95 16.30 -2.31 -1.55
CA ILE A 95 15.14 -1.50 -1.21
C ILE A 95 15.51 -0.03 -1.25
N GLU A 96 14.79 0.76 -2.04
CA GLU A 96 14.86 2.22 -2.10
C GLU A 96 13.58 2.82 -1.53
N ALA A 97 13.70 3.76 -0.58
CA ALA A 97 12.56 4.41 0.07
C ALA A 97 12.48 5.90 -0.29
N SER A 98 11.28 6.34 -0.65
CA SER A 98 10.98 7.74 -1.00
C SER A 98 9.82 8.29 -0.15
N PRO A 99 9.89 9.57 0.33
CA PRO A 99 8.83 10.22 1.11
C PRO A 99 7.72 10.82 0.24
N VAL A 100 7.50 10.29 -0.94
CA VAL A 100 6.57 10.82 -1.94
C VAL A 100 5.26 10.06 -1.88
N ALA A 101 4.14 10.75 -2.02
CA ALA A 101 2.86 10.14 -2.31
C ALA A 101 2.73 9.91 -3.81
N LEU A 102 2.33 8.71 -4.23
CA LEU A 102 2.02 8.47 -5.63
C LEU A 102 0.56 8.84 -5.92
N SER A 103 0.33 9.49 -7.06
CA SER A 103 -0.92 10.13 -7.43
C SER A 103 -1.05 10.23 -8.95
N ASN A 104 -2.17 10.78 -9.41
CA ASN A 104 -2.41 11.14 -10.82
C ASN A 104 -1.68 12.41 -11.27
N GLU A 105 -1.12 13.20 -10.32
CA GLU A 105 -0.47 14.47 -10.60
C GLU A 105 0.86 14.59 -9.86
N THR A 106 1.86 15.18 -10.54
CA THR A 106 3.14 15.59 -9.94
C THR A 106 3.00 17.00 -9.37
N GLY A 107 3.29 17.16 -8.08
CA GLY A 107 3.13 18.43 -7.37
C GLY A 107 3.18 18.29 -5.86
N THR A 108 2.23 18.90 -5.17
CA THR A 108 2.05 18.78 -3.71
C THR A 108 0.59 18.56 -3.35
N ALA A 109 0.34 17.82 -2.28
CA ALA A 109 -1.00 17.58 -1.75
C ALA A 109 -1.01 17.58 -0.22
N THR A 110 -2.20 17.75 0.36
CA THR A 110 -2.38 17.65 1.81
C THR A 110 -2.61 16.20 2.23
N PHE A 111 -1.61 15.61 2.88
CA PHE A 111 -1.71 14.30 3.52
C PHE A 111 -2.32 14.45 4.91
N ARG A 112 -3.40 13.73 5.19
CA ARG A 112 -4.16 13.83 6.45
C ARG A 112 -3.73 12.73 7.40
N VAL A 113 -3.21 13.12 8.58
CA VAL A 113 -2.81 12.20 9.65
C VAL A 113 -3.87 12.22 10.74
N PRO A 114 -4.61 11.11 10.99
CA PRO A 114 -5.66 11.08 11.99
C PRO A 114 -5.12 11.30 13.41
N ARG A 115 -5.91 12.00 14.25
CA ARG A 115 -5.66 12.14 15.69
C ARG A 115 -6.34 11.02 16.47
N HIS A 116 -5.69 10.53 17.51
CA HIS A 116 -6.34 9.64 18.46
C HIS A 116 -7.18 10.41 19.47
N ARG A 117 -8.36 9.89 19.85
CA ARG A 117 -9.22 10.47 20.91
C ARG A 117 -8.50 10.68 22.24
N ARG A 118 -7.45 9.90 22.55
CA ARG A 118 -6.63 9.99 23.77
C ARG A 118 -5.38 10.87 23.59
N GLY A 119 -5.32 11.66 22.54
CA GLY A 119 -4.16 12.47 22.18
C GLY A 119 -3.11 11.68 21.38
N GLY A 120 -2.27 12.42 20.63
CA GLY A 120 -1.27 11.84 19.73
C GLY A 120 -1.81 11.59 18.31
N PHE A 121 -0.95 11.06 17.44
CA PHE A 121 -1.23 10.87 16.02
C PHE A 121 -1.19 9.40 15.65
N SER A 122 -2.11 8.99 14.79
CA SER A 122 -2.18 7.61 14.32
C SER A 122 -0.94 7.24 13.50
N ASN A 123 -0.55 5.98 13.63
CA ASN A 123 0.46 5.36 12.77
C ASN A 123 -0.19 4.69 11.54
N GLN A 124 -1.51 4.66 11.46
CA GLN A 124 -2.32 3.99 10.43
C GLN A 124 -3.41 4.93 9.94
N GLY A 125 -3.95 4.67 8.76
CA GLY A 125 -5.08 5.39 8.22
C GLY A 125 -4.78 6.82 7.79
N GLY A 126 -3.52 7.18 7.59
CA GLY A 126 -3.17 8.45 6.94
C GLY A 126 -3.39 8.36 5.44
N SER A 127 -4.03 9.37 4.83
CA SER A 127 -4.39 9.35 3.41
C SER A 127 -4.42 10.75 2.80
N LEU A 128 -4.36 10.82 1.48
CA LEU A 128 -4.75 11.98 0.68
C LEU A 128 -6.29 12.07 0.56
N SER A 129 -7.01 10.96 0.72
CA SER A 129 -8.47 10.91 0.64
C SER A 129 -9.13 11.76 1.72
N THR A 130 -10.13 12.56 1.32
CA THR A 130 -10.98 13.33 2.22
C THR A 130 -12.09 12.48 2.82
N VAL A 131 -12.45 11.39 2.18
CA VAL A 131 -13.49 10.45 2.62
C VAL A 131 -12.97 9.61 3.78
N LYS A 132 -11.80 8.99 3.60
CA LYS A 132 -11.16 8.11 4.61
C LYS A 132 -10.88 8.86 5.92
N VAL A 133 -10.41 10.10 5.86
CA VAL A 133 -10.05 10.89 7.03
C VAL A 133 -11.01 12.06 7.19
N SER A 134 -12.23 11.75 7.61
CA SER A 134 -13.28 12.73 7.90
C SER A 134 -13.30 13.23 9.35
N GLY A 135 -12.57 12.59 10.28
CA GLY A 135 -12.47 12.96 11.69
C GLY A 135 -11.36 13.99 11.98
N GLU A 136 -11.05 14.18 13.28
CA GLU A 136 -9.94 15.05 13.68
C GLU A 136 -8.61 14.56 13.07
N HIS A 137 -7.96 15.41 12.31
CA HIS A 137 -6.69 15.13 11.65
C HIS A 137 -5.81 16.37 11.58
N VAL A 138 -4.57 16.18 11.25
CA VAL A 138 -3.64 17.25 10.86
C VAL A 138 -3.24 17.05 9.42
N GLY A 139 -3.38 18.09 8.61
CA GLY A 139 -2.89 18.14 7.25
C GLY A 139 -1.37 18.42 7.24
N VAL A 140 -0.65 17.63 6.47
CA VAL A 140 0.78 17.83 6.19
C VAL A 140 0.96 17.92 4.68
N GLU A 141 1.61 18.96 4.20
CA GLU A 141 1.95 19.05 2.79
C GLU A 141 3.02 18.01 2.44
N VAL A 142 2.75 17.20 1.41
CA VAL A 142 3.66 16.17 0.91
C VAL A 142 3.84 16.32 -0.59
N GLU A 143 5.02 15.93 -1.09
CA GLU A 143 5.27 15.83 -2.53
C GLU A 143 4.42 14.71 -3.14
N THR A 144 3.81 14.97 -4.29
CA THR A 144 3.12 13.95 -5.10
C THR A 144 3.86 13.73 -6.41
N ARG A 145 3.83 12.49 -6.92
CA ARG A 145 4.36 12.14 -8.24
C ARG A 145 3.50 11.10 -8.92
N ARG A 146 3.49 11.14 -10.24
CA ARG A 146 2.98 10.05 -11.07
C ARG A 146 4.05 8.95 -11.18
N ILE A 147 3.63 7.68 -11.19
CA ILE A 147 4.55 6.55 -11.45
C ILE A 147 5.22 6.72 -12.83
N ASP A 148 4.46 7.21 -13.82
CA ASP A 148 4.94 7.41 -15.18
C ASP A 148 6.10 8.43 -15.27
N ASP A 149 6.15 9.41 -14.34
CA ASP A 149 7.18 10.45 -14.27
C ASP A 149 8.46 9.99 -13.54
N LEU A 150 8.45 8.81 -12.90
CA LEU A 150 9.62 8.29 -12.17
C LEU A 150 10.72 7.71 -13.07
N GLY A 151 10.45 7.54 -14.36
CA GLY A 151 11.39 6.93 -15.31
C GLY A 151 11.69 5.45 -15.04
N LEU A 152 10.90 4.79 -14.20
CA LEU A 152 11.05 3.37 -13.89
C LEU A 152 10.62 2.50 -15.07
N ARG A 153 11.34 1.40 -15.29
CA ARG A 153 11.10 0.45 -16.38
C ARG A 153 11.16 -0.97 -15.83
N ASP A 154 10.50 -1.88 -16.56
CA ASP A 154 10.53 -3.31 -16.23
C ASP A 154 9.89 -3.59 -14.86
N ILE A 155 8.72 -2.96 -14.62
CA ILE A 155 7.93 -3.14 -13.42
C ILE A 155 7.20 -4.49 -13.51
N GLY A 156 7.55 -5.44 -12.63
CA GLY A 156 6.95 -6.77 -12.60
C GLY A 156 5.81 -6.90 -11.60
N PHE A 157 5.85 -6.09 -10.53
CA PHE A 157 4.84 -6.14 -9.47
C PHE A 157 4.59 -4.76 -8.87
N ILE A 158 3.33 -4.46 -8.56
CA ILE A 158 2.93 -3.24 -7.83
C ILE A 158 1.98 -3.64 -6.69
N LYS A 159 2.34 -3.32 -5.42
CA LYS A 159 1.37 -3.23 -4.33
C LYS A 159 0.86 -1.80 -4.23
N ILE A 160 -0.45 -1.63 -4.11
CA ILE A 160 -1.09 -0.32 -3.85
C ILE A 160 -1.96 -0.43 -2.62
N ASP A 161 -1.66 0.39 -1.61
CA ASP A 161 -2.37 0.46 -0.34
C ASP A 161 -2.21 1.89 0.21
N VAL A 162 -3.04 2.78 -0.29
CA VAL A 162 -2.94 4.24 -0.03
C VAL A 162 -4.18 4.81 0.65
N GLU A 163 -5.02 3.92 1.17
CA GLU A 163 -6.14 4.25 2.03
C GLU A 163 -7.16 5.19 1.35
N GLY A 164 -7.62 4.80 0.15
CA GLY A 164 -8.68 5.47 -0.60
C GLY A 164 -8.20 6.42 -1.69
N PHE A 165 -6.97 6.25 -2.19
CA PHE A 165 -6.40 7.03 -3.30
C PHE A 165 -5.83 6.12 -4.41
N GLU A 166 -6.30 4.87 -4.47
CA GLU A 166 -5.80 3.81 -5.35
C GLU A 166 -6.07 4.14 -6.82
N GLN A 167 -7.24 4.71 -7.12
CA GLN A 167 -7.61 5.07 -8.50
C GLN A 167 -6.69 6.14 -9.07
N GLU A 168 -6.34 7.15 -8.27
CA GLU A 168 -5.42 8.21 -8.67
C GLU A 168 -4.01 7.65 -8.92
N VAL A 169 -3.57 6.67 -8.11
CA VAL A 169 -2.30 5.97 -8.35
C VAL A 169 -2.34 5.22 -9.67
N LEU A 170 -3.42 4.51 -9.97
CA LEU A 170 -3.59 3.78 -11.24
C LEU A 170 -3.60 4.72 -12.45
N VAL A 171 -4.27 5.87 -12.35
CA VAL A 171 -4.26 6.91 -13.39
C VAL A 171 -2.84 7.44 -13.61
N GLY A 172 -2.09 7.69 -12.52
CA GLY A 172 -0.70 8.15 -12.60
C GLY A 172 0.31 7.08 -13.03
N ALA A 173 -0.13 5.84 -13.22
CA ALA A 173 0.67 4.70 -13.66
C ALA A 173 0.24 4.14 -15.01
N ALA A 174 -0.68 4.80 -15.72
CA ALA A 174 -1.35 4.25 -16.90
C ALA A 174 -0.36 3.79 -17.98
N ASP A 175 0.64 4.61 -18.32
CA ASP A 175 1.64 4.28 -19.33
C ASP A 175 2.57 3.14 -18.87
N SER A 176 2.94 3.14 -17.58
CA SER A 176 3.78 2.10 -16.99
C SER A 176 3.04 0.76 -16.92
N ILE A 177 1.76 0.76 -16.57
CA ILE A 177 0.90 -0.44 -16.55
C ILE A 177 0.70 -0.98 -17.97
N ALA A 178 0.42 -0.12 -18.93
CA ALA A 178 0.24 -0.53 -20.33
C ALA A 178 1.52 -1.15 -20.94
N ARG A 179 2.68 -0.57 -20.62
CA ARG A 179 3.99 -0.98 -21.14
C ARG A 179 4.51 -2.26 -20.49
N ASP A 180 4.53 -2.28 -19.15
CA ASP A 180 5.25 -3.31 -18.37
C ASP A 180 4.34 -4.45 -17.94
N ARG A 181 3.01 -4.28 -17.99
CA ARG A 181 2.02 -5.30 -17.62
C ARG A 181 2.33 -5.96 -16.27
N PRO A 182 2.52 -5.21 -15.18
CA PRO A 182 2.86 -5.77 -13.87
C PRO A 182 1.71 -6.58 -13.29
N THR A 183 2.01 -7.58 -12.48
CA THR A 183 1.04 -8.12 -11.52
C THR A 183 0.76 -7.05 -10.48
N MET A 184 -0.49 -6.88 -10.05
CA MET A 184 -0.86 -5.88 -9.04
C MET A 184 -1.56 -6.54 -7.84
N LEU A 185 -1.22 -6.09 -6.64
CA LEU A 185 -1.94 -6.36 -5.39
C LEU A 185 -2.47 -5.03 -4.88
N ILE A 186 -3.79 -4.87 -4.88
CA ILE A 186 -4.43 -3.59 -4.58
C ILE A 186 -5.39 -3.78 -3.41
N GLU A 187 -5.23 -2.95 -2.36
CA GLU A 187 -6.24 -2.79 -1.32
C GLU A 187 -7.35 -1.88 -1.85
N LEU A 188 -8.59 -2.39 -1.91
CA LEU A 188 -9.76 -1.63 -2.34
C LEU A 188 -10.82 -1.72 -1.26
N GLU A 189 -11.17 -0.57 -0.69
CA GLU A 189 -12.20 -0.46 0.34
C GLU A 189 -13.22 0.64 0.02
N GLU A 190 -14.48 0.25 -0.08
CA GLU A 190 -15.60 1.16 -0.31
C GLU A 190 -15.70 2.24 0.79
N ALA A 191 -15.37 1.87 2.04
CA ALA A 191 -15.35 2.79 3.17
C ALA A 191 -14.26 3.88 3.06
N HIS A 192 -13.22 3.67 2.23
CA HIS A 192 -12.15 4.62 2.04
C HIS A 192 -12.40 5.62 0.91
N THR A 193 -13.18 5.22 -0.08
CA THR A 193 -13.43 5.98 -1.31
C THR A 193 -14.85 6.54 -1.39
N GLY A 194 -15.82 5.85 -0.79
CA GLY A 194 -17.25 6.10 -1.00
C GLY A 194 -17.77 5.59 -2.36
N VAL A 195 -16.92 4.92 -3.14
CA VAL A 195 -17.24 4.33 -4.44
C VAL A 195 -17.59 2.86 -4.24
N PRO A 196 -18.65 2.32 -4.89
CA PRO A 196 -18.96 0.90 -4.84
C PRO A 196 -17.74 0.04 -5.21
N ILE A 197 -17.54 -1.04 -4.47
CA ILE A 197 -16.37 -1.92 -4.69
C ILE A 197 -16.34 -2.49 -6.10
N GLU A 198 -17.50 -2.78 -6.65
CA GLU A 198 -17.67 -3.31 -8.01
C GLU A 198 -17.12 -2.33 -9.06
N ASP A 199 -17.40 -1.03 -8.90
CA ASP A 199 -16.90 0.01 -9.81
C ASP A 199 -15.38 0.14 -9.75
N SER A 200 -14.81 0.03 -8.53
CA SER A 200 -13.36 0.04 -8.31
C SER A 200 -12.67 -1.17 -8.94
N LEU A 201 -13.27 -2.35 -8.82
CA LEU A 201 -12.79 -3.59 -9.44
C LEU A 201 -12.86 -3.51 -10.97
N ASP A 202 -13.99 -3.05 -11.50
CA ASP A 202 -14.19 -2.88 -12.94
C ASP A 202 -13.21 -1.90 -13.57
N ALA A 203 -12.82 -0.85 -12.86
CA ALA A 203 -11.83 0.10 -13.33
C ALA A 203 -10.48 -0.59 -13.61
N VAL A 204 -10.06 -1.53 -12.76
CA VAL A 204 -8.81 -2.29 -12.96
C VAL A 204 -8.98 -3.35 -14.06
N LEU A 205 -10.11 -4.04 -14.11
CA LEU A 205 -10.39 -5.05 -15.15
C LEU A 205 -10.36 -4.44 -16.55
N ARG A 206 -10.85 -3.20 -16.72
CA ARG A 206 -10.79 -2.46 -18.00
C ARG A 206 -9.37 -2.17 -18.50
N LEU A 207 -8.36 -2.25 -17.64
CA LEU A 207 -6.95 -2.18 -18.04
C LEU A 207 -6.44 -3.48 -18.69
N GLY A 208 -7.30 -4.48 -18.88
CA GLY A 208 -6.95 -5.77 -19.48
C GLY A 208 -6.34 -6.75 -18.48
N TYR A 209 -6.90 -6.81 -17.30
CA TYR A 209 -6.49 -7.72 -16.23
C TYR A 209 -7.60 -8.71 -15.89
N ARG A 210 -7.23 -9.87 -15.36
CA ARG A 210 -8.12 -10.77 -14.62
C ARG A 210 -7.87 -10.60 -13.14
N GLY A 211 -8.95 -10.64 -12.34
CA GLY A 211 -8.88 -10.48 -10.90
C GLY A 211 -8.99 -11.79 -10.13
N LEU A 212 -8.31 -11.85 -9.00
CA LEU A 212 -8.38 -12.91 -8.01
C LEU A 212 -8.47 -12.27 -6.62
N PHE A 213 -8.99 -13.00 -5.65
CA PHE A 213 -8.96 -12.62 -4.23
C PHE A 213 -8.67 -13.85 -3.35
N LEU A 214 -8.12 -13.59 -2.17
CA LEU A 214 -7.85 -14.64 -1.21
C LEU A 214 -8.96 -14.67 -0.16
N ARG A 215 -9.58 -15.83 0.05
CA ARG A 215 -10.58 -16.02 1.09
C ARG A 215 -10.30 -17.28 1.88
N ARG A 216 -10.07 -17.13 3.18
CA ARG A 216 -9.75 -18.24 4.11
C ARG A 216 -8.61 -19.12 3.59
N GLY A 217 -7.58 -18.53 3.01
CA GLY A 217 -6.44 -19.24 2.45
C GLY A 217 -6.68 -19.89 1.08
N VAL A 218 -7.87 -19.70 0.48
CA VAL A 218 -8.19 -20.21 -0.87
C VAL A 218 -8.18 -19.04 -1.85
N LEU A 219 -7.42 -19.19 -2.92
CA LEU A 219 -7.39 -18.22 -4.02
C LEU A 219 -8.61 -18.43 -4.92
N CYS A 220 -9.45 -17.43 -5.02
CA CYS A 220 -10.72 -17.45 -5.76
C CYS A 220 -10.67 -16.50 -6.96
N PRO A 221 -11.30 -16.84 -8.09
CA PRO A 221 -11.46 -15.91 -9.21
C PRO A 221 -12.45 -14.79 -8.85
N LEU A 222 -12.25 -13.61 -9.43
CA LEU A 222 -13.02 -12.40 -9.09
C LEU A 222 -14.50 -12.50 -9.48
N ASP A 223 -14.87 -13.31 -10.45
CA ASP A 223 -16.27 -13.60 -10.82
C ASP A 223 -17.06 -14.32 -9.70
N ALA A 224 -16.36 -14.95 -8.75
CA ALA A 224 -16.95 -15.52 -7.54
C ALA A 224 -17.07 -14.49 -6.38
N PHE A 225 -16.64 -13.26 -6.57
CA PHE A 225 -16.71 -12.22 -5.55
C PHE A 225 -18.13 -11.64 -5.45
N ASP A 226 -18.66 -11.62 -4.24
CA ASP A 226 -19.92 -10.98 -3.90
C ASP A 226 -19.66 -9.85 -2.91
N GLY A 227 -19.70 -8.61 -3.38
CA GLY A 227 -19.43 -7.41 -2.58
C GLY A 227 -20.38 -7.25 -1.40
N SER A 228 -21.64 -7.66 -1.56
CA SER A 228 -22.59 -7.66 -0.44
C SER A 228 -22.17 -8.61 0.67
N ARG A 229 -21.69 -9.81 0.32
CA ARG A 229 -21.36 -10.89 1.25
C ARG A 229 -19.94 -10.76 1.82
N PHE A 230 -18.97 -10.38 1.00
CA PHE A 230 -17.56 -10.44 1.38
C PHE A 230 -16.94 -9.08 1.68
N HIS A 231 -17.70 -7.99 1.48
CA HIS A 231 -17.22 -6.64 1.71
C HIS A 231 -18.16 -5.80 2.59
N ARG A 232 -19.48 -5.73 2.32
CA ARG A 232 -20.44 -4.88 3.05
C ARG A 232 -21.07 -5.54 4.26
N ASN A 233 -21.64 -6.76 4.12
CA ASN A 233 -22.39 -7.45 5.16
C ASN A 233 -21.62 -8.63 5.76
N VAL A 234 -20.35 -8.40 6.08
CA VAL A 234 -19.44 -9.44 6.56
C VAL A 234 -19.79 -9.83 8.01
N LYS A 235 -20.13 -11.10 8.23
CA LYS A 235 -20.46 -11.63 9.56
C LYS A 235 -19.22 -12.02 10.38
N ARG A 236 -18.13 -12.41 9.71
CA ARG A 236 -16.89 -12.84 10.33
C ARG A 236 -15.72 -12.12 9.67
N ARG A 237 -14.83 -11.57 10.48
CA ARG A 237 -13.65 -10.83 9.99
C ARG A 237 -12.82 -11.61 8.97
N GLU A 238 -12.74 -12.93 9.11
CA GLU A 238 -12.02 -13.83 8.20
C GLU A 238 -12.64 -13.96 6.80
N ASP A 239 -13.88 -13.47 6.62
CA ASP A 239 -14.58 -13.42 5.34
C ASP A 239 -14.49 -12.04 4.67
N TYR A 240 -13.90 -11.05 5.34
CA TYR A 240 -13.76 -9.70 4.82
C TYR A 240 -12.62 -9.66 3.79
N VAL A 241 -12.97 -9.31 2.55
CA VAL A 241 -12.05 -9.21 1.43
C VAL A 241 -11.87 -7.75 1.06
N PHE A 242 -10.64 -7.29 1.08
CA PHE A 242 -10.23 -5.93 0.73
C PHE A 242 -8.95 -5.90 -0.12
N ASN A 243 -8.20 -7.00 -0.17
CA ASN A 243 -7.04 -7.17 -1.04
C ASN A 243 -7.41 -7.97 -2.29
N PHE A 244 -7.08 -7.43 -3.46
CA PHE A 244 -7.35 -8.06 -4.75
C PHE A 244 -6.05 -8.17 -5.56
N ILE A 245 -5.90 -9.31 -6.23
CA ILE A 245 -4.75 -9.63 -7.07
C ILE A 245 -5.18 -9.51 -8.52
N PHE A 246 -4.45 -8.76 -9.30
CA PHE A 246 -4.71 -8.57 -10.72
C PHE A 246 -3.54 -9.09 -11.55
N LEU A 247 -3.85 -10.04 -12.42
CA LEU A 247 -2.90 -10.64 -13.36
C LEU A 247 -3.17 -10.13 -14.77
N PRO A 248 -2.15 -9.69 -15.51
CA PRO A 248 -2.34 -9.22 -16.87
C PRO A 248 -2.91 -10.34 -17.78
N LEU A 249 -3.87 -10.01 -18.62
CA LEU A 249 -4.29 -10.89 -19.71
C LEU A 249 -3.20 -10.91 -20.76
N VAL A 250 -2.83 -12.10 -21.22
CA VAL A 250 -1.81 -12.31 -22.27
C VAL A 250 -2.38 -11.94 -23.62
#